data_d72f20b3b7c0a5d5f1129fb653628f00
#
_entry.id   d72f20b3b7c0a5d5f1129fb653628f00
#
_cell.length_a   1.000
_cell.length_b   1.000
_cell.length_c   1.000
_cell.angle_alpha   90.00
_cell.angle_beta   90.00
_cell.angle_gamma   90.00
#
_symmetry.space_group_name_H-M   'P 1'
#
loop_
_entity.id
_entity.type
_entity.pdbx_description
1 polymer ?
#
loop_
_entity_poly.entity_id
_entity_poly.type
_entity_poly.pdbx_seq_one_letter_code
_entity_poly.pdbx_strand_id
1 'polypeptide(L)'
;MSTPASSTTPTSVAASSTSATPTAPGALPLIGHALQLARRPLPFMTSLREHGTVVRIRIGPTPAFVVTDPALTRKVLVTDSAHFAKGGKIIDALRMFFGDGLATVADGDTHLRNRRLIQPMFNKAHIADRGAAMIDQVQEVVSAWHAVVPRDVYADMNEVALSAFLVALFGADLPEHLEGEFVTLMPEIMKGAIRQTILPPWIARLPLPANRAHAGRVARLRTLIDQAIDHRAERSPGPAPSADVVSADAERCPHAEARAKDQDGLFKTLLTAEEPLTRQQLQDEAITLLTGAIETTGTTLAWTLYEITQHDEIQRRLREELTAVCGDRPLRYDDVAQLHYARQVLQEAIRKYGPAWMVTRTAARDVDLGGHRIPEGADVVWSPYLHQHDALYFPDPDTFDPDRWTAERTPAARGSFLAFGDGRRKCIGENFAWAELQIILASILQAWPRFTLTSRPPRAQAVVTVKPDTLTMAYYPQATSTSRASAEEARLLQPLKSRQKQ
;
A
#
# COMPACT_ATOMS: atom_id res chain seq x y z
N MET A 1 61.55 -51.65 7.96
CA MET A 1 60.16 -51.83 8.38
C MET A 1 59.37 -50.65 7.86
N SER A 2 58.77 -50.85 6.74
CA SER A 2 58.06 -49.79 6.00
C SER A 2 56.60 -49.88 6.27
N THR A 3 55.97 -48.81 6.73
CA THR A 3 54.50 -48.68 6.90
C THR A 3 53.87 -48.07 5.63
N PRO A 4 52.77 -48.60 5.14
CA PRO A 4 52.13 -48.07 3.91
C PRO A 4 51.22 -46.84 4.20
N ALA A 5 51.31 -45.86 3.33
CA ALA A 5 50.45 -44.68 3.31
C ALA A 5 49.03 -45.05 2.87
N SER A 6 48.09 -44.63 3.70
CA SER A 6 46.63 -44.73 3.44
C SER A 6 46.20 -43.62 2.50
N SER A 7 45.78 -43.94 1.28
CA SER A 7 45.14 -43.03 0.32
C SER A 7 43.68 -42.83 0.64
N THR A 8 43.30 -41.68 1.14
CA THR A 8 41.89 -41.24 1.24
C THR A 8 41.40 -40.67 -0.10
N THR A 9 40.53 -41.39 -0.73
CA THR A 9 39.77 -40.97 -1.93
C THR A 9 38.82 -39.82 -1.56
N PRO A 10 38.73 -38.75 -2.35
CA PRO A 10 37.74 -37.70 -2.05
C PRO A 10 36.35 -38.22 -2.37
N THR A 11 35.44 -38.14 -1.38
CA THR A 11 34.03 -38.43 -1.52
C THR A 11 33.42 -37.47 -2.53
N SER A 12 32.91 -38.00 -3.63
CA SER A 12 32.14 -37.31 -4.64
C SER A 12 30.94 -36.63 -3.96
N VAL A 13 30.88 -35.29 -4.01
CA VAL A 13 29.71 -34.52 -3.69
C VAL A 13 28.63 -34.92 -4.70
N ALA A 14 27.61 -35.61 -4.22
CA ALA A 14 26.46 -35.99 -5.03
C ALA A 14 25.84 -34.75 -5.68
N ALA A 15 25.85 -34.70 -7.00
CA ALA A 15 25.12 -33.72 -7.79
C ALA A 15 23.62 -33.84 -7.40
N SER A 16 23.07 -32.79 -6.76
CA SER A 16 21.66 -32.69 -6.46
C SER A 16 20.89 -32.80 -7.78
N SER A 17 20.08 -33.84 -7.92
CA SER A 17 19.20 -34.02 -9.07
C SER A 17 18.21 -32.85 -9.11
N THR A 18 18.41 -31.92 -10.04
CA THR A 18 17.43 -30.86 -10.33
C THR A 18 16.12 -31.49 -10.76
N SER A 19 15.13 -31.49 -9.90
CA SER A 19 13.79 -31.97 -10.25
C SER A 19 13.15 -31.01 -11.25
N ALA A 20 12.40 -31.53 -12.21
CA ALA A 20 11.67 -30.70 -13.17
C ALA A 20 10.65 -29.84 -12.40
N THR A 21 10.71 -28.51 -12.53
CA THR A 21 9.76 -27.60 -11.88
C THR A 21 8.34 -27.91 -12.30
N PRO A 22 7.42 -28.23 -11.37
CA PRO A 22 6.04 -28.57 -11.70
C PRO A 22 5.34 -27.39 -12.40
N THR A 23 4.47 -27.73 -13.35
CA THR A 23 3.67 -26.73 -14.06
C THR A 23 2.24 -26.77 -13.53
N ALA A 24 1.67 -25.59 -13.24
CA ALA A 24 0.29 -25.48 -12.83
C ALA A 24 -0.66 -26.09 -13.86
N PRO A 25 -1.75 -26.74 -13.43
CA PRO A 25 -2.75 -27.30 -14.35
C PRO A 25 -3.60 -26.22 -15.02
N GLY A 26 -4.23 -26.58 -16.17
CA GLY A 26 -5.21 -25.72 -16.84
C GLY A 26 -4.62 -24.63 -17.74
N ALA A 27 -3.37 -24.77 -18.16
CA ALA A 27 -2.79 -23.92 -19.20
C ALA A 27 -3.49 -24.14 -20.54
N LEU A 28 -4.00 -23.06 -21.14
CA LEU A 28 -4.60 -23.10 -22.49
C LEU A 28 -3.54 -22.83 -23.57
N PRO A 29 -3.70 -23.38 -24.79
CA PRO A 29 -2.83 -23.01 -25.90
C PRO A 29 -2.76 -21.51 -26.10
N LEU A 30 -1.58 -20.97 -26.46
CA LEU A 30 -1.27 -19.57 -26.74
C LEU A 30 -1.39 -18.61 -25.52
N ILE A 31 -2.43 -18.72 -24.69
CA ILE A 31 -2.68 -17.78 -23.58
C ILE A 31 -2.20 -18.29 -22.22
N GLY A 32 -1.83 -19.58 -22.12
CA GLY A 32 -1.38 -20.15 -20.84
C GLY A 32 -2.45 -20.06 -19.75
N HIS A 33 -2.10 -19.53 -18.59
CA HIS A 33 -2.99 -19.36 -17.43
C HIS A 33 -3.64 -17.95 -17.37
N ALA A 34 -3.53 -17.14 -18.43
CA ALA A 34 -4.06 -15.79 -18.43
C ALA A 34 -5.56 -15.72 -18.11
N LEU A 35 -6.34 -16.71 -18.57
CA LEU A 35 -7.78 -16.79 -18.29
C LEU A 35 -8.06 -17.05 -16.81
N GLN A 36 -7.29 -17.90 -16.14
CA GLN A 36 -7.42 -18.19 -14.71
C GLN A 36 -7.04 -16.94 -13.88
N LEU A 37 -5.93 -16.29 -14.24
CA LEU A 37 -5.50 -15.03 -13.63
C LEU A 37 -6.52 -13.90 -13.85
N ALA A 38 -7.21 -13.84 -14.99
CA ALA A 38 -8.22 -12.81 -15.25
C ALA A 38 -9.55 -13.06 -14.50
N ARG A 39 -9.99 -14.34 -14.39
CA ARG A 39 -11.30 -14.68 -13.83
C ARG A 39 -11.28 -14.98 -12.34
N ARG A 40 -10.23 -15.62 -11.85
CA ARG A 40 -10.12 -16.10 -10.47
C ARG A 40 -8.69 -15.94 -9.94
N PRO A 41 -8.11 -14.71 -9.92
CA PRO A 41 -6.70 -14.50 -9.62
C PRO A 41 -6.29 -15.00 -8.24
N LEU A 42 -7.03 -14.67 -7.19
CA LEU A 42 -6.68 -15.04 -5.83
C LEU A 42 -6.82 -16.55 -5.57
N PRO A 43 -7.94 -17.22 -5.91
CA PRO A 43 -8.04 -18.68 -5.79
C PRO A 43 -6.99 -19.43 -6.63
N PHE A 44 -6.67 -18.92 -7.83
CA PHE A 44 -5.61 -19.53 -8.64
C PHE A 44 -4.25 -19.41 -7.97
N MET A 45 -3.89 -18.24 -7.44
CA MET A 45 -2.62 -18.06 -6.76
C MET A 45 -2.50 -18.95 -5.52
N THR A 46 -3.54 -19.06 -4.69
CA THR A 46 -3.50 -19.90 -3.49
C THR A 46 -3.44 -21.39 -3.80
N SER A 47 -4.08 -21.86 -4.89
CA SER A 47 -4.02 -23.28 -5.29
C SER A 47 -2.63 -23.73 -5.74
N LEU A 48 -1.75 -22.80 -6.16
CA LEU A 48 -0.41 -23.17 -6.63
C LEU A 48 0.44 -23.86 -5.55
N ARG A 49 0.16 -23.61 -4.28
CA ARG A 49 0.82 -24.24 -3.14
C ARG A 49 0.71 -25.76 -3.14
N GLU A 50 -0.39 -26.29 -3.64
CA GLU A 50 -0.64 -27.74 -3.73
C GLU A 50 0.28 -28.45 -4.75
N HIS A 51 0.93 -27.68 -5.62
CA HIS A 51 1.74 -28.23 -6.71
C HIS A 51 3.25 -28.18 -6.45
N GLY A 52 3.72 -27.52 -5.39
CA GLY A 52 5.13 -27.49 -5.02
C GLY A 52 5.59 -26.15 -4.46
N THR A 53 6.86 -26.07 -4.05
CA THR A 53 7.49 -24.88 -3.47
C THR A 53 7.85 -23.80 -4.49
N VAL A 54 8.03 -24.21 -5.76
CA VAL A 54 8.15 -23.35 -6.93
C VAL A 54 7.32 -23.97 -8.04
N VAL A 55 6.39 -23.21 -8.60
CA VAL A 55 5.44 -23.69 -9.62
C VAL A 55 5.53 -22.84 -10.88
N ARG A 56 5.70 -23.48 -12.01
CA ARG A 56 5.74 -22.78 -13.30
C ARG A 56 4.31 -22.49 -13.78
N ILE A 57 4.05 -21.25 -14.11
CA ILE A 57 2.86 -20.80 -14.83
C ILE A 57 3.26 -20.26 -16.21
N ARG A 58 2.30 -20.02 -17.08
CA ARG A 58 2.49 -19.38 -18.38
C ARG A 58 1.54 -18.19 -18.52
N ILE A 59 2.07 -17.03 -18.87
CA ILE A 59 1.28 -15.83 -19.20
C ILE A 59 1.54 -15.55 -20.68
N GLY A 60 0.60 -16.01 -21.53
CA GLY A 60 0.88 -16.13 -22.95
C GLY A 60 1.98 -17.17 -23.22
N PRO A 61 2.94 -16.88 -24.10
CA PRO A 61 4.06 -17.79 -24.40
C PRO A 61 5.14 -17.82 -23.31
N THR A 62 5.15 -16.83 -22.41
CA THR A 62 6.25 -16.62 -21.44
C THR A 62 6.01 -17.44 -20.17
N PRO A 63 6.99 -18.26 -19.74
CA PRO A 63 6.94 -18.89 -18.44
C PRO A 63 7.24 -17.89 -17.33
N ALA A 64 6.57 -18.05 -16.17
CA ALA A 64 6.90 -17.39 -14.93
C ALA A 64 6.94 -18.43 -13.81
N PHE A 65 7.77 -18.22 -12.81
CA PHE A 65 8.00 -19.15 -11.72
C PHE A 65 7.43 -18.54 -10.43
N VAL A 66 6.34 -19.13 -9.92
CA VAL A 66 5.68 -18.68 -8.70
C VAL A 66 6.32 -19.39 -7.51
N VAL A 67 6.86 -18.61 -6.58
CA VAL A 67 7.45 -19.11 -5.33
C VAL A 67 6.35 -19.16 -4.28
N THR A 68 6.00 -20.36 -3.84
CA THR A 68 4.93 -20.60 -2.87
C THR A 68 5.47 -20.83 -1.46
N ASP A 69 6.75 -21.14 -1.32
CA ASP A 69 7.43 -21.37 -0.05
C ASP A 69 8.00 -20.07 0.53
N PRO A 70 7.70 -19.70 1.80
CA PRO A 70 8.21 -18.47 2.42
C PRO A 70 9.73 -18.41 2.57
N ALA A 71 10.39 -19.54 2.81
CA ALA A 71 11.85 -19.57 2.95
C ALA A 71 12.53 -19.31 1.60
N LEU A 72 12.00 -19.88 0.51
CA LEU A 72 12.47 -19.58 -0.84
C LEU A 72 12.12 -18.15 -1.26
N THR A 73 10.96 -17.62 -0.86
CA THR A 73 10.63 -16.21 -1.07
C THR A 73 11.62 -15.30 -0.36
N ARG A 74 12.03 -15.64 0.87
CA ARG A 74 13.08 -14.90 1.58
C ARG A 74 14.44 -14.98 0.87
N LYS A 75 14.77 -16.11 0.26
CA LYS A 75 15.97 -16.21 -0.61
C LYS A 75 15.90 -15.20 -1.75
N VAL A 76 14.79 -15.16 -2.48
CA VAL A 76 14.60 -14.23 -3.60
C VAL A 76 14.71 -12.77 -3.16
N LEU A 77 14.15 -12.41 -2.00
CA LEU A 77 14.06 -11.02 -1.55
C LEU A 77 15.28 -10.54 -0.77
N VAL A 78 15.99 -11.42 -0.05
CA VAL A 78 17.02 -11.06 0.92
C VAL A 78 18.35 -11.72 0.61
N THR A 79 18.48 -13.06 0.82
CA THR A 79 19.78 -13.71 0.83
C THR A 79 20.42 -13.79 -0.54
N ASP A 80 19.65 -14.09 -1.56
CA ASP A 80 20.11 -14.24 -2.95
C ASP A 80 19.63 -13.10 -3.85
N SER A 81 19.20 -11.98 -3.23
CA SER A 81 18.55 -10.85 -3.93
C SER A 81 19.41 -10.23 -5.05
N ALA A 82 20.72 -10.43 -5.05
CA ALA A 82 21.58 -10.03 -6.14
C ALA A 82 21.32 -10.79 -7.46
N HIS A 83 20.71 -11.98 -7.36
CA HIS A 83 20.37 -12.81 -8.51
C HIS A 83 18.95 -12.58 -9.05
N PHE A 84 18.16 -11.74 -8.34
CA PHE A 84 16.76 -11.46 -8.66
C PHE A 84 16.54 -9.96 -8.78
N ALA A 85 16.74 -9.43 -9.97
CA ALA A 85 16.63 -8.01 -10.25
C ALA A 85 15.18 -7.52 -10.22
N LYS A 86 14.99 -6.23 -9.95
CA LYS A 86 13.70 -5.55 -10.12
C LYS A 86 13.35 -5.54 -11.61
N GLY A 87 12.28 -6.21 -11.98
CA GLY A 87 11.88 -6.37 -13.38
C GLY A 87 10.68 -7.28 -13.53
N GLY A 88 10.48 -7.73 -14.76
CA GLY A 88 9.36 -8.54 -15.18
C GLY A 88 8.26 -7.72 -15.84
N LYS A 89 7.40 -8.39 -16.60
CA LYS A 89 6.39 -7.74 -17.46
C LYS A 89 5.50 -6.74 -16.72
N ILE A 90 5.18 -7.01 -15.45
CA ILE A 90 4.34 -6.10 -14.63
C ILE A 90 5.12 -4.82 -14.34
N ILE A 91 6.37 -4.93 -13.92
CA ILE A 91 7.20 -3.76 -13.62
C ILE A 91 7.46 -2.93 -14.89
N ASP A 92 7.69 -3.58 -16.03
CA ASP A 92 7.90 -2.89 -17.30
C ASP A 92 6.65 -2.13 -17.75
N ALA A 93 5.46 -2.71 -17.54
CA ALA A 93 4.19 -2.03 -17.81
C ALA A 93 3.97 -0.84 -16.87
N LEU A 94 4.30 -0.98 -15.59
CA LEU A 94 4.20 0.11 -14.62
C LEU A 94 5.21 1.22 -14.89
N ARG A 95 6.42 0.89 -15.37
CA ARG A 95 7.45 1.88 -15.73
C ARG A 95 7.01 2.82 -16.85
N MET A 96 6.20 2.33 -17.80
CA MET A 96 5.63 3.20 -18.84
C MET A 96 4.76 4.33 -18.27
N PHE A 97 4.22 4.13 -17.07
CA PHE A 97 3.35 5.08 -16.38
C PHE A 97 4.12 5.89 -15.31
N PHE A 98 4.82 5.20 -14.42
CA PHE A 98 5.54 5.82 -13.29
C PHE A 98 6.88 6.46 -13.68
N GLY A 99 7.40 6.16 -14.87
CA GLY A 99 8.77 6.49 -15.21
C GLY A 99 9.77 5.64 -14.40
N ASP A 100 10.93 6.21 -14.09
CA ASP A 100 12.01 5.60 -13.32
C ASP A 100 12.02 6.04 -11.85
N GLY A 101 10.85 6.13 -11.25
CA GLY A 101 10.72 6.33 -9.80
C GLY A 101 11.11 5.10 -8.99
N LEU A 102 11.22 5.25 -7.67
CA LEU A 102 11.78 4.27 -6.74
C LEU A 102 11.16 2.86 -6.84
N ALA A 103 9.86 2.78 -7.18
CA ALA A 103 9.15 1.50 -7.31
C ALA A 103 9.49 0.74 -8.60
N THR A 104 9.88 1.44 -9.67
CA THR A 104 10.03 0.88 -11.02
C THR A 104 11.47 0.91 -11.55
N VAL A 105 12.30 1.82 -11.06
CA VAL A 105 13.71 1.93 -11.46
C VAL A 105 14.46 0.61 -11.26
N ALA A 106 15.34 0.27 -12.21
CA ALA A 106 16.19 -0.92 -12.13
C ALA A 106 17.08 -0.90 -10.88
N ASP A 107 17.55 -2.08 -10.47
CA ASP A 107 18.56 -2.19 -9.41
C ASP A 107 19.89 -1.55 -9.85
N GLY A 108 20.57 -0.90 -8.93
CA GLY A 108 21.84 -0.23 -9.16
C GLY A 108 21.96 1.09 -8.42
N ASP A 109 22.92 1.91 -8.82
CA ASP A 109 23.31 3.15 -8.13
C ASP A 109 22.16 4.17 -8.10
N THR A 110 21.40 4.29 -9.19
CA THR A 110 20.24 5.20 -9.25
C THR A 110 19.22 4.86 -8.18
N HIS A 111 18.84 3.57 -8.04
CA HIS A 111 17.90 3.16 -6.98
C HIS A 111 18.46 3.44 -5.59
N LEU A 112 19.76 3.11 -5.36
CA LEU A 112 20.37 3.29 -4.04
C LEU A 112 20.47 4.78 -3.69
N ARG A 113 20.85 5.64 -4.64
CA ARG A 113 20.89 7.09 -4.47
C ARG A 113 19.50 7.64 -4.14
N ASN A 114 18.51 7.37 -5.00
CA ASN A 114 17.15 7.89 -4.80
C ASN A 114 16.57 7.40 -3.46
N ARG A 115 16.80 6.11 -3.11
CA ARG A 115 16.35 5.60 -1.83
C ARG A 115 17.01 6.31 -0.64
N ARG A 116 18.31 6.58 -0.68
CA ARG A 116 19.00 7.31 0.40
C ARG A 116 18.48 8.73 0.56
N LEU A 117 18.16 9.40 -0.53
CA LEU A 117 17.61 10.76 -0.52
C LEU A 117 16.19 10.80 0.04
N ILE A 118 15.36 9.80 -0.29
CA ILE A 118 13.93 9.79 0.05
C ILE A 118 13.68 9.17 1.44
N GLN A 119 14.46 8.17 1.84
CA GLN A 119 14.22 7.40 3.07
C GLN A 119 14.12 8.22 4.36
N PRO A 120 14.92 9.30 4.59
CA PRO A 120 14.83 10.10 5.80
C PRO A 120 13.43 10.63 6.11
N MET A 121 12.62 10.88 5.09
CA MET A 121 11.26 11.40 5.21
C MET A 121 10.25 10.40 5.74
N PHE A 122 10.56 9.11 5.59
CA PHE A 122 9.75 8.01 6.10
C PHE A 122 10.26 7.48 7.43
N ASN A 123 11.17 8.21 8.10
CA ASN A 123 11.56 7.92 9.47
C ASN A 123 10.51 8.43 10.47
N LYS A 124 10.49 7.84 11.67
CA LYS A 124 9.47 8.14 12.68
C LYS A 124 9.47 9.58 13.13
N ALA A 125 10.64 10.22 13.25
CA ALA A 125 10.75 11.61 13.70
C ALA A 125 10.11 12.54 12.67
N HIS A 126 10.42 12.36 11.40
CA HIS A 126 9.86 13.19 10.32
C HIS A 126 8.35 13.03 10.15
N ILE A 127 7.84 11.80 10.35
CA ILE A 127 6.40 11.54 10.35
C ILE A 127 5.74 12.23 11.56
N ALA A 128 6.38 12.21 12.74
CA ALA A 128 5.86 12.85 13.93
C ALA A 128 5.75 14.38 13.76
N ASP A 129 6.73 15.00 13.11
CA ASP A 129 6.72 16.45 12.83
C ASP A 129 5.52 16.88 11.97
N ARG A 130 4.96 15.97 11.19
CA ARG A 130 3.80 16.21 10.28
C ARG A 130 2.50 15.62 10.79
N GLY A 131 2.57 14.86 11.87
CA GLY A 131 1.42 14.10 12.37
C GLY A 131 0.24 15.00 12.75
N ALA A 132 0.47 16.16 13.31
CA ALA A 132 -0.59 17.13 13.63
C ALA A 132 -1.29 17.65 12.37
N ALA A 133 -0.52 18.09 11.37
CA ALA A 133 -1.07 18.58 10.11
C ALA A 133 -1.84 17.48 9.34
N MET A 134 -1.35 16.23 9.38
CA MET A 134 -2.07 15.08 8.80
C MET A 134 -3.39 14.84 9.52
N ILE A 135 -3.44 14.93 10.84
CA ILE A 135 -4.65 14.76 11.64
C ILE A 135 -5.66 15.86 11.30
N ASP A 136 -5.23 17.13 11.28
CA ASP A 136 -6.07 18.27 10.95
C ASP A 136 -6.70 18.10 9.56
N GLN A 137 -5.92 17.74 8.55
CA GLN A 137 -6.38 17.50 7.19
C GLN A 137 -7.39 16.33 7.11
N VAL A 138 -7.08 15.21 7.76
CA VAL A 138 -7.99 14.05 7.80
C VAL A 138 -9.31 14.42 8.48
N GLN A 139 -9.26 15.14 9.58
CA GLN A 139 -10.45 15.58 10.32
C GLN A 139 -11.30 16.55 9.49
N GLU A 140 -10.68 17.45 8.74
CA GLU A 140 -11.38 18.36 7.83
C GLU A 140 -12.16 17.57 6.76
N VAL A 141 -11.51 16.65 6.04
CA VAL A 141 -12.17 15.84 5.00
C VAL A 141 -13.27 14.95 5.59
N VAL A 142 -13.01 14.29 6.71
CA VAL A 142 -13.97 13.36 7.33
C VAL A 142 -15.17 14.11 7.92
N SER A 143 -14.98 15.32 8.46
CA SER A 143 -16.05 16.15 9.03
C SER A 143 -16.98 16.72 7.96
N ALA A 144 -16.52 16.87 6.74
CA ALA A 144 -17.33 17.32 5.61
C ALA A 144 -18.31 16.26 5.10
N TRP A 145 -18.26 15.02 5.57
CA TRP A 145 -19.18 13.98 5.15
C TRP A 145 -20.61 14.24 5.67
N HIS A 146 -21.59 13.84 4.87
CA HIS A 146 -23.00 14.00 5.24
C HIS A 146 -23.52 12.75 5.95
N ALA A 147 -24.19 12.98 7.08
CA ALA A 147 -24.83 11.92 7.86
C ALA A 147 -25.93 11.21 7.03
N VAL A 148 -26.05 9.88 7.24
CA VAL A 148 -27.12 9.01 6.70
C VAL A 148 -27.09 8.84 5.16
N VAL A 149 -26.29 9.61 4.44
CA VAL A 149 -26.16 9.48 2.98
C VAL A 149 -25.17 8.35 2.65
N PRO A 150 -25.58 7.33 1.85
CA PRO A 150 -24.67 6.28 1.41
C PRO A 150 -23.52 6.84 0.60
N ARG A 151 -22.28 6.48 0.96
CA ARG A 151 -21.05 6.91 0.33
C ARG A 151 -20.26 5.72 -0.22
N ASP A 152 -19.52 5.92 -1.29
CA ASP A 152 -18.56 4.94 -1.80
C ASP A 152 -17.31 4.94 -0.91
N VAL A 153 -17.20 3.92 -0.05
CA VAL A 153 -16.12 3.82 0.95
C VAL A 153 -14.75 3.74 0.29
N TYR A 154 -14.64 3.04 -0.84
CA TYR A 154 -13.35 2.92 -1.51
C TYR A 154 -12.89 4.28 -2.09
N ALA A 155 -13.81 5.03 -2.69
CA ALA A 155 -13.52 6.37 -3.17
C ALA A 155 -13.16 7.32 -2.02
N ASP A 156 -13.95 7.32 -0.94
CA ASP A 156 -13.71 8.16 0.25
C ASP A 156 -12.35 7.85 0.90
N MET A 157 -11.99 6.58 1.05
CA MET A 157 -10.70 6.21 1.66
C MET A 157 -9.50 6.58 0.79
N ASN A 158 -9.64 6.55 -0.53
CA ASN A 158 -8.59 7.04 -1.43
C ASN A 158 -8.46 8.57 -1.35
N GLU A 159 -9.58 9.31 -1.24
CA GLU A 159 -9.58 10.76 -1.08
C GLU A 159 -8.89 11.17 0.23
N VAL A 160 -9.27 10.58 1.36
CA VAL A 160 -8.68 10.87 2.67
C VAL A 160 -7.19 10.54 2.70
N ALA A 161 -6.80 9.37 2.15
CA ALA A 161 -5.39 8.99 2.06
C ALA A 161 -4.58 9.95 1.17
N LEU A 162 -5.15 10.37 0.04
CA LEU A 162 -4.51 11.35 -0.84
C LEU A 162 -4.30 12.68 -0.13
N SER A 163 -5.33 13.24 0.51
CA SER A 163 -5.24 14.51 1.22
C SER A 163 -4.21 14.46 2.36
N ALA A 164 -4.21 13.39 3.17
CA ALA A 164 -3.20 13.20 4.21
C ALA A 164 -1.77 13.11 3.64
N PHE A 165 -1.60 12.39 2.52
CA PHE A 165 -0.29 12.22 1.89
C PHE A 165 0.20 13.51 1.21
N LEU A 166 -0.68 14.31 0.60
CA LEU A 166 -0.32 15.60 0.01
C LEU A 166 0.26 16.56 1.06
N VAL A 167 -0.34 16.61 2.25
CA VAL A 167 0.20 17.37 3.37
C VAL A 167 1.58 16.85 3.77
N ALA A 168 1.79 15.55 3.83
CA ALA A 168 3.10 14.98 4.14
C ALA A 168 4.15 15.24 3.06
N LEU A 169 3.75 15.26 1.80
CA LEU A 169 4.62 15.38 0.64
C LEU A 169 4.98 16.85 0.33
N PHE A 170 3.98 17.70 0.28
CA PHE A 170 4.09 19.11 -0.13
C PHE A 170 3.99 20.09 1.05
N GLY A 171 3.56 19.64 2.24
CA GLY A 171 3.25 20.50 3.39
C GLY A 171 1.80 20.98 3.39
N ALA A 172 1.37 21.55 4.52
CA ALA A 172 -0.01 21.99 4.75
C ALA A 172 -0.43 23.21 3.90
N ASP A 173 0.51 23.86 3.21
CA ASP A 173 0.27 25.10 2.44
C ASP A 173 -0.01 24.84 0.95
N LEU A 174 -0.30 23.60 0.55
CA LEU A 174 -0.67 23.32 -0.85
C LEU A 174 -1.95 24.08 -1.20
N PRO A 175 -1.99 24.85 -2.29
CA PRO A 175 -3.19 25.56 -2.69
C PRO A 175 -4.38 24.62 -2.93
N GLU A 176 -5.56 24.94 -2.39
CA GLU A 176 -6.78 24.12 -2.47
C GLU A 176 -7.13 23.71 -3.91
N HIS A 177 -6.92 24.58 -4.89
CA HIS A 177 -7.19 24.25 -6.29
C HIS A 177 -6.25 23.16 -6.85
N LEU A 178 -4.99 23.07 -6.38
CA LEU A 178 -4.07 21.99 -6.75
C LEU A 178 -4.47 20.68 -6.06
N GLU A 179 -4.81 20.73 -4.77
CA GLU A 179 -5.28 19.56 -4.04
C GLU A 179 -6.54 18.97 -4.68
N GLY A 180 -7.56 19.80 -4.94
CA GLY A 180 -8.81 19.37 -5.57
C GLY A 180 -8.58 18.75 -6.97
N GLU A 181 -7.58 19.25 -7.72
CA GLU A 181 -7.24 18.66 -9.01
C GLU A 181 -6.51 17.32 -8.87
N PHE A 182 -5.63 17.16 -7.88
CA PHE A 182 -5.04 15.85 -7.56
C PHE A 182 -6.12 14.83 -7.19
N VAL A 183 -7.06 15.18 -6.31
CA VAL A 183 -8.17 14.32 -5.88
C VAL A 183 -9.01 13.86 -7.08
N THR A 184 -9.30 14.74 -8.02
CA THR A 184 -10.11 14.43 -9.21
C THR A 184 -9.34 13.58 -10.23
N LEU A 185 -8.05 13.86 -10.41
CA LEU A 185 -7.24 13.31 -11.50
C LEU A 185 -6.69 11.91 -11.20
N MET A 186 -6.26 11.66 -9.94
CA MET A 186 -5.60 10.42 -9.56
C MET A 186 -6.45 9.16 -9.80
N PRO A 187 -7.76 9.09 -9.42
CA PRO A 187 -8.57 7.92 -9.70
C PRO A 187 -8.68 7.58 -11.18
N GLU A 188 -8.78 8.59 -12.03
CA GLU A 188 -8.87 8.42 -13.48
C GLU A 188 -7.54 7.94 -14.10
N ILE A 189 -6.43 8.40 -13.57
CA ILE A 189 -5.09 7.94 -13.95
C ILE A 189 -4.92 6.48 -13.56
N MET A 190 -5.30 6.11 -12.34
CA MET A 190 -5.20 4.72 -11.88
C MET A 190 -6.03 3.76 -12.74
N LYS A 191 -7.27 4.12 -13.09
CA LYS A 191 -8.09 3.33 -14.03
C LYS A 191 -7.39 3.15 -15.39
N GLY A 192 -6.77 4.21 -15.89
CA GLY A 192 -6.02 4.17 -17.16
C GLY A 192 -4.77 3.29 -17.08
N ALA A 193 -3.99 3.38 -16.01
CA ALA A 193 -2.79 2.58 -15.76
C ALA A 193 -3.11 1.08 -15.69
N ILE A 194 -4.16 0.70 -14.94
CA ILE A 194 -4.66 -0.67 -14.86
C ILE A 194 -5.00 -1.20 -16.24
N ARG A 195 -5.75 -0.42 -17.04
CA ARG A 195 -6.10 -0.83 -18.40
C ARG A 195 -4.86 -1.08 -19.25
N GLN A 196 -3.85 -0.22 -19.17
CA GLN A 196 -2.61 -0.37 -19.95
C GLN A 196 -1.78 -1.59 -19.52
N THR A 197 -1.83 -1.97 -18.23
CA THR A 197 -1.13 -3.17 -17.73
C THR A 197 -1.74 -4.46 -18.29
N ILE A 198 -3.05 -4.48 -18.53
CA ILE A 198 -3.78 -5.66 -19.06
C ILE A 198 -3.63 -5.76 -20.58
N LEU A 199 -3.52 -4.63 -21.28
CA LEU A 199 -3.43 -4.61 -22.74
C LEU A 199 -2.05 -5.06 -23.23
N PRO A 200 -1.97 -5.76 -24.39
CA PRO A 200 -0.71 -5.98 -25.06
C PRO A 200 0.04 -4.66 -25.30
N PRO A 201 1.38 -4.59 -25.11
CA PRO A 201 2.14 -3.33 -25.20
C PRO A 201 1.98 -2.56 -26.50
N TRP A 202 1.76 -3.28 -27.63
CA TRP A 202 1.53 -2.63 -28.92
C TRP A 202 0.17 -1.91 -29.00
N ILE A 203 -0.88 -2.43 -28.35
CA ILE A 203 -2.19 -1.76 -28.26
C ILE A 203 -2.10 -0.54 -27.34
N ALA A 204 -1.40 -0.66 -26.22
CA ALA A 204 -1.18 0.46 -25.30
C ALA A 204 -0.48 1.66 -25.98
N ARG A 205 0.37 1.41 -26.97
CA ARG A 205 1.08 2.45 -27.75
C ARG A 205 0.28 3.05 -28.91
N LEU A 206 -0.83 2.42 -29.31
CA LEU A 206 -1.66 2.97 -30.37
C LEU A 206 -2.33 4.28 -29.93
N PRO A 207 -2.48 5.27 -30.83
CA PRO A 207 -3.09 6.56 -30.54
C PRO A 207 -4.63 6.49 -30.47
N LEU A 208 -5.15 5.49 -29.75
CA LEU A 208 -6.59 5.35 -29.52
C LEU A 208 -7.10 6.49 -28.63
N PRO A 209 -8.37 6.92 -28.76
CA PRO A 209 -8.93 8.01 -27.93
C PRO A 209 -8.71 7.81 -26.44
N ALA A 210 -8.90 6.60 -25.94
CA ALA A 210 -8.71 6.27 -24.53
C ALA A 210 -7.22 6.29 -24.09
N ASN A 211 -6.27 5.96 -24.98
CA ASN A 211 -4.84 6.05 -24.69
C ASN A 211 -4.37 7.51 -24.72
N ARG A 212 -4.88 8.32 -25.68
CA ARG A 212 -4.61 9.76 -25.72
C ARG A 212 -5.15 10.48 -24.48
N ALA A 213 -6.39 10.17 -24.07
CA ALA A 213 -6.98 10.74 -22.87
C ALA A 213 -6.15 10.39 -21.61
N HIS A 214 -5.69 9.15 -21.50
CA HIS A 214 -4.83 8.74 -20.39
C HIS A 214 -3.48 9.47 -20.43
N ALA A 215 -2.82 9.55 -21.58
CA ALA A 215 -1.57 10.28 -21.73
C ALA A 215 -1.72 11.77 -21.39
N GLY A 216 -2.85 12.40 -21.78
CA GLY A 216 -3.16 13.78 -21.43
C GLY A 216 -3.32 13.98 -19.91
N ARG A 217 -3.98 13.04 -19.22
CA ARG A 217 -4.11 13.07 -17.75
C ARG A 217 -2.75 12.93 -17.05
N VAL A 218 -1.90 12.02 -17.53
CA VAL A 218 -0.54 11.85 -16.99
C VAL A 218 0.30 13.10 -17.21
N ALA A 219 0.22 13.72 -18.39
CA ALA A 219 0.89 15.00 -18.67
C ALA A 219 0.39 16.11 -17.72
N ARG A 220 -0.93 16.18 -17.49
CA ARG A 220 -1.50 17.13 -16.53
C ARG A 220 -1.03 16.90 -15.11
N LEU A 221 -0.97 15.63 -14.65
CA LEU A 221 -0.41 15.27 -13.34
C LEU A 221 1.03 15.78 -13.19
N ARG A 222 1.88 15.60 -14.21
CA ARG A 222 3.25 16.12 -14.20
C ARG A 222 3.28 17.64 -14.06
N THR A 223 2.41 18.35 -14.76
CA THR A 223 2.27 19.80 -14.62
C THR A 223 1.81 20.21 -13.21
N LEU A 224 0.87 19.47 -12.60
CA LEU A 224 0.43 19.74 -11.22
C LEU A 224 1.57 19.54 -10.21
N ILE A 225 2.34 18.48 -10.38
CA ILE A 225 3.53 18.23 -9.55
C ILE A 225 4.51 19.38 -9.68
N ASP A 226 4.76 19.87 -10.92
CA ASP A 226 5.63 21.02 -11.15
C ASP A 226 5.11 22.28 -10.44
N GLN A 227 3.82 22.56 -10.56
CA GLN A 227 3.18 23.70 -9.89
C GLN A 227 3.29 23.60 -8.35
N ALA A 228 3.10 22.41 -7.80
CA ALA A 228 3.24 22.18 -6.36
C ALA A 228 4.70 22.37 -5.89
N ILE A 229 5.68 21.90 -6.68
CA ILE A 229 7.11 22.09 -6.41
C ILE A 229 7.48 23.58 -6.48
N ASP A 230 7.04 24.30 -7.52
CA ASP A 230 7.35 25.73 -7.71
C ASP A 230 6.72 26.58 -6.61
N HIS A 231 5.43 26.34 -6.30
CA HIS A 231 4.75 27.02 -5.19
C HIS A 231 5.54 26.87 -3.88
N ARG A 232 6.08 25.67 -3.64
CA ARG A 232 6.87 25.41 -2.44
C ARG A 232 8.24 26.08 -2.45
N ALA A 233 8.90 26.09 -3.62
CA ALA A 233 10.20 26.75 -3.76
C ALA A 233 10.11 28.28 -3.54
N GLU A 234 9.04 28.92 -4.03
CA GLU A 234 8.80 30.37 -3.88
C GLU A 234 8.56 30.78 -2.42
N ARG A 235 7.94 29.91 -1.61
CA ARG A 235 7.62 30.18 -0.19
C ARG A 235 8.73 29.75 0.78
N SER A 236 9.76 29.06 0.32
CA SER A 236 10.94 28.79 1.15
C SER A 236 11.71 30.09 1.36
N PRO A 237 11.85 30.63 2.61
CA PRO A 237 12.67 31.80 2.83
C PRO A 237 14.09 31.50 2.38
N GLY A 238 14.67 32.41 1.60
CA GLY A 238 16.12 32.44 1.35
C GLY A 238 16.89 32.44 2.66
N PRO A 239 18.23 32.29 2.63
CA PRO A 239 19.03 32.24 3.84
C PRO A 239 18.61 33.38 4.79
N ALA A 240 18.31 33.02 6.05
CA ALA A 240 17.79 33.94 7.05
C ALA A 240 18.60 35.25 7.08
N PRO A 241 17.98 36.41 7.01
CA PRO A 241 18.69 37.65 7.33
C PRO A 241 19.20 37.54 8.76
N SER A 242 20.45 37.95 8.95
CA SER A 242 21.14 37.97 10.24
C SER A 242 20.22 38.48 11.37
N ALA A 243 20.26 37.79 12.49
CA ALA A 243 19.45 38.00 13.67
C ALA A 243 19.69 39.39 14.32
N ASP A 244 19.06 40.43 13.84
CA ASP A 244 19.05 41.75 14.47
C ASP A 244 17.76 42.54 14.18
N VAL A 245 16.58 41.94 14.30
CA VAL A 245 15.33 42.69 14.58
C VAL A 245 14.33 41.77 15.29
N VAL A 246 14.38 41.69 16.58
CA VAL A 246 13.30 41.13 17.39
C VAL A 246 12.36 42.26 17.77
N SER A 247 11.24 42.40 17.09
CA SER A 247 10.11 43.15 17.62
C SER A 247 9.27 42.24 18.52
N ALA A 248 9.27 42.50 19.79
CA ALA A 248 8.35 41.94 20.76
C ALA A 248 6.95 42.47 20.44
N ASP A 249 6.01 41.53 20.30
CA ASP A 249 4.57 41.60 20.54
C ASP A 249 3.83 40.77 19.50
N ALA A 250 3.75 39.47 19.78
CA ALA A 250 2.65 38.62 19.30
C ALA A 250 2.52 37.43 20.27
N GLU A 251 1.44 37.39 21.01
CA GLU A 251 1.04 36.20 21.76
C GLU A 251 1.02 34.98 20.81
N ARG A 252 2.04 34.12 20.93
CA ARG A 252 2.24 32.97 20.06
C ARG A 252 1.22 31.91 20.38
N CYS A 253 0.27 31.75 19.48
CA CYS A 253 -0.59 30.57 19.47
C CYS A 253 0.30 29.32 19.32
N PRO A 254 0.17 28.26 20.15
CA PRO A 254 1.01 27.05 20.07
C PRO A 254 0.98 26.38 18.67
N HIS A 255 -0.09 26.56 17.92
CA HIS A 255 -0.23 26.06 16.53
C HIS A 255 0.61 26.84 15.49
N ALA A 256 1.03 28.10 15.79
CA ALA A 256 1.87 28.86 14.88
C ALA A 256 3.34 28.38 14.90
N GLU A 257 3.83 27.89 16.05
CA GLU A 257 5.18 27.31 16.14
C GLU A 257 5.29 25.94 15.48
N ALA A 258 4.23 25.11 15.53
CA ALA A 258 4.15 23.86 14.80
C ALA A 258 4.16 24.11 13.27
N ARG A 259 3.39 25.10 12.79
CA ARG A 259 3.39 25.51 11.37
C ARG A 259 4.73 26.07 10.90
N ALA A 260 5.49 26.76 11.74
CA ALA A 260 6.80 27.30 11.37
C ALA A 260 7.88 26.21 11.19
N LYS A 261 7.78 25.08 11.90
CA LYS A 261 8.67 23.92 11.75
C LYS A 261 8.31 23.04 10.52
N ASP A 262 7.10 23.15 10.02
CA ASP A 262 6.58 22.34 8.90
C ASP A 262 7.04 22.80 7.51
N GLN A 263 8.00 23.72 7.44
CA GLN A 263 8.44 24.32 6.17
C GLN A 263 9.32 23.43 5.26
N ASP A 264 9.75 22.26 5.72
CA ASP A 264 10.69 21.40 4.98
C ASP A 264 10.03 20.15 4.38
N GLY A 265 9.18 20.34 3.35
CA GLY A 265 8.60 19.22 2.56
C GLY A 265 9.68 18.36 1.87
N LEU A 266 9.29 17.13 1.41
CA LEU A 266 10.16 16.21 0.67
C LEU A 266 10.95 16.92 -0.43
N PHE A 267 10.26 17.72 -1.20
CA PHE A 267 10.86 18.33 -2.37
C PHE A 267 11.98 19.32 -2.03
N LYS A 268 11.93 20.01 -0.90
CA LYS A 268 13.03 20.86 -0.49
C LYS A 268 14.31 20.05 -0.24
N THR A 269 14.20 18.94 0.48
CA THR A 269 15.34 18.04 0.71
C THR A 269 15.91 17.50 -0.59
N LEU A 270 15.04 17.12 -1.54
CA LEU A 270 15.48 16.57 -2.84
C LEU A 270 16.09 17.64 -3.77
N LEU A 271 15.65 18.90 -3.65
CA LEU A 271 16.17 20.03 -4.42
C LEU A 271 17.48 20.58 -3.88
N THR A 272 17.71 20.48 -2.56
CA THR A 272 18.89 21.04 -1.88
C THR A 272 19.97 19.99 -1.57
N ALA A 273 19.80 18.74 -2.00
CA ALA A 273 20.79 17.68 -1.86
C ALA A 273 22.08 18.02 -2.62
N GLU A 274 23.22 17.49 -2.19
CA GLU A 274 24.51 17.65 -2.90
C GLU A 274 24.45 17.20 -4.37
N GLU A 275 23.68 16.14 -4.64
CA GLU A 275 23.33 15.67 -5.98
C GLU A 275 21.81 15.75 -6.17
N PRO A 276 21.25 16.91 -6.55
CA PRO A 276 19.83 17.11 -6.69
C PRO A 276 19.26 16.24 -7.82
N LEU A 277 18.02 15.79 -7.62
CA LEU A 277 17.28 15.10 -8.67
C LEU A 277 16.89 16.08 -9.78
N THR A 278 16.94 15.62 -11.03
CA THR A 278 16.39 16.40 -12.15
C THR A 278 14.87 16.56 -11.96
N ARG A 279 14.30 17.58 -12.62
CA ARG A 279 12.85 17.81 -12.57
C ARG A 279 12.04 16.58 -12.98
N GLN A 280 12.46 15.87 -14.01
CA GLN A 280 11.81 14.64 -14.43
C GLN A 280 11.91 13.54 -13.37
N GLN A 281 13.08 13.39 -12.74
CA GLN A 281 13.24 12.41 -11.65
C GLN A 281 12.35 12.75 -10.45
N LEU A 282 12.22 14.04 -10.10
CA LEU A 282 11.30 14.50 -9.06
C LEU A 282 9.84 14.17 -9.39
N GLN A 283 9.42 14.38 -10.64
CA GLN A 283 8.09 13.99 -11.10
C GLN A 283 7.86 12.48 -11.02
N ASP A 284 8.82 11.66 -11.47
CA ASP A 284 8.73 10.20 -11.44
C ASP A 284 8.66 9.67 -10.00
N GLU A 285 9.44 10.26 -9.08
CA GLU A 285 9.36 9.93 -7.66
C GLU A 285 8.03 10.37 -7.04
N ALA A 286 7.55 11.58 -7.33
CA ALA A 286 6.25 12.05 -6.84
C ALA A 286 5.09 11.15 -7.30
N ILE A 287 5.04 10.80 -8.59
CA ILE A 287 4.02 9.89 -9.14
C ILE A 287 4.09 8.53 -8.44
N THR A 288 5.31 7.99 -8.25
CA THR A 288 5.53 6.72 -7.59
C THR A 288 5.03 6.74 -6.14
N LEU A 289 5.38 7.78 -5.40
CA LEU A 289 5.02 7.93 -3.99
C LEU A 289 3.51 8.17 -3.81
N LEU A 290 2.92 9.07 -4.59
CA LEU A 290 1.47 9.34 -4.60
C LEU A 290 0.67 8.05 -4.86
N THR A 291 1.02 7.34 -5.93
CA THR A 291 0.30 6.11 -6.28
C THR A 291 0.48 5.02 -5.22
N GLY A 292 1.69 4.87 -4.68
CA GLY A 292 2.00 3.88 -3.64
C GLY A 292 1.25 4.15 -2.34
N ALA A 293 1.07 5.40 -1.97
CA ALA A 293 0.41 5.80 -0.73
C ALA A 293 -1.12 5.67 -0.83
N ILE A 294 -1.73 6.19 -1.90
CA ILE A 294 -3.18 6.34 -2.00
C ILE A 294 -3.89 5.00 -2.07
N GLU A 295 -3.59 4.20 -3.10
CA GLU A 295 -4.38 2.99 -3.40
C GLU A 295 -4.18 1.89 -2.36
N THR A 296 -2.99 1.76 -1.80
CA THR A 296 -2.71 0.74 -0.78
C THR A 296 -3.37 1.08 0.55
N THR A 297 -3.31 2.35 0.98
CA THR A 297 -3.95 2.84 2.20
C THR A 297 -5.47 2.81 2.06
N GLY A 298 -6.00 3.36 0.96
CA GLY A 298 -7.44 3.38 0.70
C GLY A 298 -8.06 1.99 0.63
N THR A 299 -7.40 1.03 -0.05
CA THR A 299 -7.84 -0.38 -0.07
C THR A 299 -7.86 -0.99 1.32
N THR A 300 -6.80 -0.80 2.11
CA THR A 300 -6.70 -1.33 3.47
C THR A 300 -7.82 -0.79 4.37
N LEU A 301 -8.04 0.52 4.34
CA LEU A 301 -9.08 1.17 5.13
C LEU A 301 -10.49 0.75 4.71
N ALA A 302 -10.75 0.63 3.41
CA ALA A 302 -12.05 0.19 2.90
C ALA A 302 -12.40 -1.21 3.42
N TRP A 303 -11.46 -2.16 3.36
CA TRP A 303 -11.65 -3.49 3.92
C TRP A 303 -11.73 -3.49 5.45
N THR A 304 -10.96 -2.64 6.13
CA THR A 304 -11.02 -2.49 7.59
C THR A 304 -12.41 -2.03 8.02
N LEU A 305 -12.96 -0.99 7.39
CA LEU A 305 -14.30 -0.50 7.70
C LEU A 305 -15.37 -1.56 7.40
N TYR A 306 -15.23 -2.32 6.31
CA TYR A 306 -16.13 -3.45 6.03
C TYR A 306 -16.10 -4.47 7.15
N GLU A 307 -14.94 -4.95 7.57
CA GLU A 307 -14.83 -5.95 8.64
C GLU A 307 -15.36 -5.42 9.98
N ILE A 308 -15.15 -4.15 10.30
CA ILE A 308 -15.72 -3.53 11.49
C ILE A 308 -17.26 -3.61 11.46
N THR A 309 -17.92 -3.46 10.28
CA THR A 309 -19.40 -3.60 10.18
C THR A 309 -19.87 -5.04 10.35
N GLN A 310 -19.01 -6.04 10.19
CA GLN A 310 -19.37 -7.45 10.33
C GLN A 310 -19.16 -7.99 11.75
N HIS A 311 -18.43 -7.23 12.62
CA HIS A 311 -17.98 -7.70 13.92
C HIS A 311 -18.24 -6.66 15.02
N ASP A 312 -19.39 -6.72 15.68
CA ASP A 312 -19.78 -5.79 16.75
C ASP A 312 -18.74 -5.69 17.88
N GLU A 313 -18.10 -6.81 18.22
CA GLU A 313 -17.07 -6.87 19.26
C GLU A 313 -15.82 -6.07 18.86
N ILE A 314 -15.38 -6.15 17.62
CA ILE A 314 -14.25 -5.37 17.12
C ILE A 314 -14.57 -3.88 17.19
N GLN A 315 -15.78 -3.50 16.77
CA GLN A 315 -16.23 -2.12 16.84
C GLN A 315 -16.27 -1.60 18.28
N ARG A 316 -16.77 -2.41 19.22
CA ARG A 316 -16.81 -2.08 20.65
C ARG A 316 -15.39 -1.84 21.21
N ARG A 317 -14.48 -2.78 21.00
CA ARG A 317 -13.09 -2.70 21.50
C ARG A 317 -12.33 -1.51 20.92
N LEU A 318 -12.51 -1.20 19.64
CA LEU A 318 -11.90 0.00 19.02
C LEU A 318 -12.38 1.29 19.69
N ARG A 319 -13.67 1.40 20.00
CA ARG A 319 -14.20 2.58 20.71
C ARG A 319 -13.70 2.67 22.14
N GLU A 320 -13.64 1.56 22.84
CA GLU A 320 -13.09 1.50 24.21
C GLU A 320 -11.63 1.95 24.22
N GLU A 321 -10.81 1.48 23.27
CA GLU A 321 -9.43 1.93 23.14
C GLU A 321 -9.35 3.44 22.86
N LEU A 322 -10.12 3.95 21.90
CA LEU A 322 -10.14 5.39 21.59
C LEU A 322 -10.59 6.23 22.79
N THR A 323 -11.63 5.77 23.50
CA THR A 323 -12.11 6.49 24.72
C THR A 323 -11.03 6.46 25.81
N ALA A 324 -10.36 5.34 26.00
CA ALA A 324 -9.29 5.22 27.00
C ALA A 324 -8.09 6.10 26.67
N VAL A 325 -7.72 6.24 25.40
CA VAL A 325 -6.55 7.00 24.95
C VAL A 325 -6.87 8.50 24.81
N CYS A 326 -7.96 8.85 24.18
CA CYS A 326 -8.30 10.23 23.83
C CYS A 326 -9.29 10.89 24.82
N GLY A 327 -10.14 10.10 25.50
CA GLY A 327 -11.31 10.66 26.18
C GLY A 327 -12.22 11.39 25.17
N ASP A 328 -12.71 12.60 25.56
CA ASP A 328 -13.54 13.43 24.70
C ASP A 328 -12.75 14.43 23.85
N ARG A 329 -11.41 14.43 23.95
CA ARG A 329 -10.57 15.35 23.17
C ARG A 329 -10.29 14.81 21.76
N PRO A 330 -9.99 15.66 20.78
CA PRO A 330 -9.51 15.26 19.48
C PRO A 330 -8.21 14.41 19.57
N LEU A 331 -8.05 13.52 18.61
CA LEU A 331 -6.83 12.73 18.42
C LEU A 331 -5.60 13.64 18.31
N ARG A 332 -4.48 13.23 18.92
CA ARG A 332 -3.17 13.83 18.77
C ARG A 332 -2.18 12.80 18.24
N TYR A 333 -1.11 13.25 17.62
CA TYR A 333 -0.14 12.31 17.06
C TYR A 333 0.50 11.38 18.10
N ASP A 334 0.74 11.87 19.31
CA ASP A 334 1.30 11.05 20.40
C ASP A 334 0.36 9.91 20.84
N ASP A 335 -0.93 10.03 20.57
CA ASP A 335 -1.91 9.00 20.87
C ASP A 335 -1.79 7.79 19.92
N VAL A 336 -1.33 8.00 18.69
CA VAL A 336 -1.24 6.98 17.65
C VAL A 336 -0.42 5.78 18.12
N ALA A 337 0.64 6.00 18.87
CA ALA A 337 1.47 4.94 19.43
C ALA A 337 0.76 4.09 20.49
N GLN A 338 -0.34 4.55 21.05
CA GLN A 338 -1.13 3.89 22.08
C GLN A 338 -2.33 3.12 21.51
N LEU A 339 -2.66 3.30 20.23
CA LEU A 339 -3.77 2.62 19.53
C LEU A 339 -3.34 1.20 19.11
N HIS A 340 -3.14 0.32 20.09
CA HIS A 340 -2.62 -1.02 19.86
C HIS A 340 -3.63 -1.94 19.18
N TYR A 341 -4.89 -1.90 19.60
CA TYR A 341 -5.93 -2.72 19.02
C TYR A 341 -6.32 -2.25 17.62
N ALA A 342 -6.40 -0.95 17.40
CA ALA A 342 -6.57 -0.39 16.05
C ALA A 342 -5.44 -0.87 15.11
N ARG A 343 -4.20 -0.93 15.61
CA ARG A 343 -3.07 -1.49 14.86
C ARG A 343 -3.27 -2.96 14.52
N GLN A 344 -3.76 -3.79 15.45
CA GLN A 344 -4.05 -5.21 15.22
C GLN A 344 -5.14 -5.40 14.18
N VAL A 345 -6.21 -4.62 14.24
CA VAL A 345 -7.32 -4.64 13.27
C VAL A 345 -6.83 -4.30 11.87
N LEU A 346 -6.04 -3.24 11.72
CA LEU A 346 -5.43 -2.84 10.46
C LEU A 346 -4.47 -3.90 9.92
N GLN A 347 -3.68 -4.51 10.79
CA GLN A 347 -2.74 -5.55 10.41
C GLN A 347 -3.45 -6.81 9.91
N GLU A 348 -4.58 -7.18 10.54
CA GLU A 348 -5.40 -8.30 10.08
C GLU A 348 -6.08 -7.99 8.75
N ALA A 349 -6.54 -6.74 8.52
CA ALA A 349 -7.06 -6.34 7.22
C ALA A 349 -5.99 -6.44 6.12
N ILE A 350 -4.77 -5.99 6.39
CA ILE A 350 -3.64 -6.13 5.46
C ILE A 350 -3.30 -7.61 5.22
N ARG A 351 -3.37 -8.47 6.24
CA ARG A 351 -3.15 -9.90 6.07
C ARG A 351 -4.21 -10.53 5.17
N LYS A 352 -5.49 -10.29 5.47
CA LYS A 352 -6.62 -10.96 4.80
C LYS A 352 -6.85 -10.43 3.38
N TYR A 353 -6.68 -9.14 3.16
CA TYR A 353 -7.00 -8.51 1.88
C TYR A 353 -5.77 -7.96 1.15
N GLY A 354 -4.61 -7.98 1.73
CA GLY A 354 -3.31 -7.45 1.30
C GLY A 354 -3.30 -6.69 -0.02
N PRO A 355 -3.10 -5.37 -0.02
CA PRO A 355 -3.20 -4.60 -1.26
C PRO A 355 -2.28 -5.15 -2.36
N ALA A 356 -1.03 -5.48 -2.05
CA ALA A 356 -0.12 -6.11 -3.01
C ALA A 356 -0.31 -7.63 -3.01
N TRP A 357 -0.93 -8.18 -4.03
CA TRP A 357 -1.21 -9.62 -4.13
C TRP A 357 -0.23 -10.39 -4.99
N MET A 358 0.50 -9.76 -5.88
CA MET A 358 1.49 -10.35 -6.78
C MET A 358 2.62 -9.38 -7.06
N VAL A 359 3.86 -9.83 -6.90
CA VAL A 359 5.06 -9.02 -7.13
C VAL A 359 6.07 -9.82 -7.94
N THR A 360 6.78 -9.17 -8.86
CA THR A 360 7.73 -9.84 -9.76
C THR A 360 9.17 -9.42 -9.51
N ARG A 361 10.06 -10.34 -9.88
CA ARG A 361 11.49 -10.15 -10.09
C ARG A 361 11.87 -10.81 -11.40
N THR A 362 13.03 -10.48 -11.92
CA THR A 362 13.62 -11.18 -13.07
C THR A 362 14.91 -11.87 -12.62
N ALA A 363 15.12 -13.12 -12.97
CA ALA A 363 16.37 -13.80 -12.72
C ALA A 363 17.48 -13.15 -13.55
N ALA A 364 18.51 -12.62 -12.88
CA ALA A 364 19.63 -11.93 -13.52
C ALA A 364 20.67 -12.90 -14.12
N ARG A 365 20.54 -14.17 -13.83
CA ARG A 365 21.33 -15.29 -14.35
C ARG A 365 20.59 -16.59 -14.10
N ASP A 366 21.09 -17.72 -14.61
CA ASP A 366 20.60 -19.04 -14.21
C ASP A 366 20.78 -19.22 -12.70
N VAL A 367 19.70 -19.59 -11.98
CA VAL A 367 19.70 -19.76 -10.52
C VAL A 367 19.05 -21.11 -10.17
N ASP A 368 19.66 -21.83 -9.22
CA ASP A 368 18.97 -22.91 -8.49
C ASP A 368 18.22 -22.31 -7.30
N LEU A 369 16.90 -22.46 -7.31
CA LEU A 369 16.03 -22.02 -6.23
C LEU A 369 15.33 -23.23 -5.59
N GLY A 370 15.94 -23.79 -4.55
CA GLY A 370 15.40 -24.94 -3.84
C GLY A 370 15.31 -26.21 -4.69
N GLY A 371 16.29 -26.47 -5.56
CA GLY A 371 16.33 -27.61 -6.48
C GLY A 371 15.59 -27.37 -7.81
N HIS A 372 15.06 -26.15 -8.02
CA HIS A 372 14.39 -25.73 -9.25
C HIS A 372 15.27 -24.80 -10.06
N ARG A 373 15.61 -25.18 -11.30
CA ARG A 373 16.36 -24.32 -12.20
C ARG A 373 15.50 -23.19 -12.73
N ILE A 374 15.85 -21.95 -12.42
CA ILE A 374 15.24 -20.73 -12.93
C ILE A 374 16.18 -20.15 -13.99
N PRO A 375 15.80 -20.09 -15.26
CA PRO A 375 16.66 -19.55 -16.32
C PRO A 375 16.85 -18.06 -16.20
N GLU A 376 18.00 -17.56 -16.69
CA GLU A 376 18.23 -16.12 -16.84
C GLU A 376 17.09 -15.46 -17.63
N GLY A 377 16.69 -14.27 -17.22
CA GLY A 377 15.59 -13.50 -17.82
C GLY A 377 14.19 -14.00 -17.48
N ALA A 378 14.04 -15.11 -16.74
CA ALA A 378 12.75 -15.61 -16.33
C ALA A 378 12.10 -14.73 -15.25
N ASP A 379 10.78 -14.54 -15.38
CA ASP A 379 9.98 -13.88 -14.33
C ASP A 379 9.81 -14.80 -13.13
N VAL A 380 10.19 -14.30 -11.95
CA VAL A 380 9.98 -14.93 -10.65
C VAL A 380 8.90 -14.14 -9.92
N VAL A 381 7.84 -14.82 -9.56
CA VAL A 381 6.66 -14.22 -8.92
C VAL A 381 6.58 -14.68 -7.48
N TRP A 382 6.31 -13.79 -6.58
CA TRP A 382 5.93 -14.10 -5.21
C TRP A 382 4.66 -13.34 -4.84
N SER A 383 3.88 -13.87 -3.90
CA SER A 383 2.57 -13.34 -3.56
C SER A 383 2.42 -13.19 -2.05
N PRO A 384 2.35 -11.94 -1.53
CA PRO A 384 1.98 -11.73 -0.13
C PRO A 384 0.65 -12.40 0.21
N TYR A 385 -0.34 -12.27 -0.67
CA TYR A 385 -1.66 -12.87 -0.48
C TYR A 385 -1.58 -14.39 -0.30
N LEU A 386 -0.82 -15.09 -1.15
CA LEU A 386 -0.63 -16.55 -1.04
C LEU A 386 -0.03 -16.91 0.32
N HIS A 387 1.03 -16.23 0.75
CA HIS A 387 1.70 -16.55 2.02
C HIS A 387 0.81 -16.23 3.22
N GLN A 388 0.08 -15.12 3.17
CA GLN A 388 -0.81 -14.65 4.25
C GLN A 388 -2.10 -15.46 4.36
N HIS A 389 -2.41 -16.32 3.37
CA HIS A 389 -3.52 -17.29 3.40
C HIS A 389 -3.03 -18.74 3.55
N ASP A 390 -1.81 -18.94 4.04
CA ASP A 390 -1.32 -20.26 4.37
C ASP A 390 -1.72 -20.68 5.78
N ALA A 391 -2.55 -21.73 5.90
CA ALA A 391 -3.04 -22.23 7.17
C ALA A 391 -1.92 -22.73 8.09
N LEU A 392 -0.73 -23.08 7.53
CA LEU A 392 0.44 -23.44 8.31
C LEU A 392 0.95 -22.27 9.19
N TYR A 393 0.87 -21.05 8.67
CA TYR A 393 1.35 -19.83 9.35
C TYR A 393 0.23 -19.01 9.96
N PHE A 394 -0.96 -19.06 9.35
CA PHE A 394 -2.15 -18.33 9.77
C PHE A 394 -3.33 -19.31 9.89
N PRO A 395 -3.47 -20.00 11.02
CA PRO A 395 -4.62 -20.90 11.24
C PRO A 395 -5.92 -20.17 10.94
N ASP A 396 -6.88 -20.85 10.30
CA ASP A 396 -8.16 -20.28 9.86
C ASP A 396 -7.98 -18.96 9.07
N PRO A 397 -7.25 -19.00 7.92
CA PRO A 397 -6.80 -17.80 7.24
C PRO A 397 -7.93 -16.92 6.69
N ASP A 398 -9.12 -17.46 6.47
CA ASP A 398 -10.30 -16.73 5.99
C ASP A 398 -11.04 -16.00 7.11
N THR A 399 -10.78 -16.35 8.39
CA THR A 399 -11.35 -15.67 9.53
C THR A 399 -10.62 -14.35 9.80
N PHE A 400 -11.38 -13.28 10.04
CA PHE A 400 -10.86 -11.99 10.46
C PHE A 400 -10.67 -11.97 11.98
N ASP A 401 -9.44 -12.08 12.42
CA ASP A 401 -9.08 -12.26 13.84
C ASP A 401 -7.92 -11.32 14.24
N PRO A 402 -8.22 -10.09 14.72
CA PRO A 402 -7.20 -9.15 15.18
C PRO A 402 -6.33 -9.67 16.33
N ASP A 403 -6.84 -10.58 17.17
CA ASP A 403 -6.10 -11.14 18.30
C ASP A 403 -4.98 -12.10 17.84
N ARG A 404 -4.94 -12.44 16.58
CA ARG A 404 -3.80 -13.09 15.91
C ARG A 404 -2.48 -12.34 16.13
N TRP A 405 -2.57 -11.03 16.34
CA TRP A 405 -1.43 -10.12 16.45
C TRP A 405 -1.06 -9.76 17.89
N THR A 406 -1.60 -10.46 18.88
CA THR A 406 -1.13 -10.36 20.28
C THR A 406 0.29 -10.92 20.42
N ALA A 407 0.99 -10.54 21.48
CA ALA A 407 2.37 -10.97 21.70
C ALA A 407 2.51 -12.50 21.76
N GLU A 408 1.49 -13.17 22.30
CA GLU A 408 1.46 -14.62 22.50
C GLU A 408 1.27 -15.40 21.18
N ARG A 409 0.55 -14.83 20.20
CA ARG A 409 0.19 -15.49 18.92
C ARG A 409 1.06 -15.07 17.74
N THR A 410 1.66 -13.87 17.78
CA THR A 410 2.45 -13.30 16.69
C THR A 410 3.65 -14.13 16.22
N PRO A 411 4.40 -14.89 17.06
CA PRO A 411 5.62 -15.56 16.62
C PRO A 411 5.45 -16.49 15.43
N ALA A 412 4.33 -17.19 15.33
CA ALA A 412 4.05 -18.12 14.23
C ALA A 412 3.90 -17.41 12.87
N ALA A 413 3.45 -16.17 12.88
CA ALA A 413 3.12 -15.42 11.66
C ALA A 413 4.25 -14.53 11.12
N ARG A 414 5.26 -14.19 11.93
CA ARG A 414 6.30 -13.19 11.58
C ARG A 414 7.02 -13.47 10.27
N GLY A 415 7.37 -14.72 9.98
CA GLY A 415 8.11 -15.10 8.77
C GLY A 415 7.27 -15.08 7.48
N SER A 416 5.96 -15.00 7.57
CA SER A 416 5.03 -15.12 6.44
C SER A 416 4.26 -13.83 6.16
N PHE A 417 4.34 -12.82 7.03
CA PHE A 417 3.74 -11.51 6.82
C PHE A 417 4.67 -10.64 5.96
N LEU A 418 4.43 -10.65 4.66
CA LEU A 418 5.26 -9.99 3.64
C LEU A 418 4.54 -8.82 2.96
N ALA A 419 3.55 -8.22 3.62
CA ALA A 419 2.73 -7.15 3.05
C ALA A 419 3.54 -5.94 2.56
N PHE A 420 4.65 -5.62 3.24
CA PHE A 420 5.56 -4.54 2.87
C PHE A 420 6.81 -5.03 2.12
N GLY A 421 6.84 -6.31 1.74
CA GLY A 421 8.01 -6.94 1.15
C GLY A 421 9.15 -7.10 2.15
N ASP A 422 10.35 -7.44 1.63
CA ASP A 422 11.56 -7.62 2.43
C ASP A 422 12.81 -7.25 1.63
N GLY A 423 13.98 -7.19 2.34
CA GLY A 423 15.28 -6.90 1.75
C GLY A 423 15.44 -5.46 1.24
N ARG A 424 16.34 -5.30 0.26
CA ARG A 424 16.72 -3.97 -0.25
C ARG A 424 15.60 -3.21 -0.95
N ARG A 425 14.52 -3.90 -1.33
CA ARG A 425 13.32 -3.34 -1.97
C ARG A 425 12.10 -3.34 -1.05
N LYS A 426 12.30 -3.53 0.25
CA LYS A 426 11.24 -3.38 1.25
C LYS A 426 10.58 -2.01 1.11
N CYS A 427 9.27 -1.94 1.34
CA CYS A 427 8.51 -0.69 1.26
C CYS A 427 9.18 0.42 2.06
N ILE A 428 9.44 1.55 1.42
CA ILE A 428 10.05 2.73 2.05
C ILE A 428 9.06 3.42 2.98
N GLY A 429 7.76 3.38 2.63
CA GLY A 429 6.68 4.04 3.35
C GLY A 429 6.05 3.24 4.48
N GLU A 430 6.64 2.10 4.91
CA GLU A 430 6.00 1.26 5.93
C GLU A 430 5.64 2.01 7.22
N ASN A 431 6.57 2.80 7.77
CA ASN A 431 6.29 3.57 8.99
C ASN A 431 5.22 4.63 8.76
N PHE A 432 5.25 5.29 7.61
CA PHE A 432 4.26 6.27 7.21
C PHE A 432 2.88 5.64 7.07
N ALA A 433 2.77 4.55 6.31
CA ALA A 433 1.52 3.84 6.10
C ALA A 433 0.86 3.42 7.42
N TRP A 434 1.65 2.97 8.39
CA TRP A 434 1.12 2.62 9.70
C TRP A 434 0.58 3.83 10.47
N ALA A 435 1.27 4.95 10.45
CA ALA A 435 0.80 6.18 11.10
C ALA A 435 -0.47 6.70 10.39
N GLU A 436 -0.44 6.79 9.07
CA GLU A 436 -1.55 7.26 8.25
C GLU A 436 -2.82 6.40 8.44
N LEU A 437 -2.69 5.07 8.37
CA LEU A 437 -3.80 4.14 8.58
C LEU A 437 -4.44 4.31 9.96
N GLN A 438 -3.63 4.45 11.03
CA GLN A 438 -4.13 4.62 12.39
C GLN A 438 -4.77 5.99 12.58
N ILE A 439 -4.17 7.07 12.04
CA ILE A 439 -4.74 8.42 12.07
C ILE A 439 -6.11 8.44 11.40
N ILE A 440 -6.21 7.92 10.17
CA ILE A 440 -7.46 7.94 9.40
C ILE A 440 -8.53 7.11 10.09
N LEU A 441 -8.22 5.88 10.52
CA LEU A 441 -9.17 5.01 11.21
C LEU A 441 -9.68 5.66 12.50
N ALA A 442 -8.79 6.20 13.33
CA ALA A 442 -9.15 6.84 14.59
C ALA A 442 -10.00 8.10 14.37
N SER A 443 -9.65 8.94 13.39
CA SER A 443 -10.41 10.15 13.04
C SER A 443 -11.83 9.81 12.56
N ILE A 444 -11.97 8.77 11.72
CA ILE A 444 -13.30 8.28 11.27
C ILE A 444 -14.12 7.80 12.46
N LEU A 445 -13.54 7.00 13.36
CA LEU A 445 -14.25 6.45 14.52
C LEU A 445 -14.66 7.53 15.55
N GLN A 446 -13.87 8.63 15.65
CA GLN A 446 -14.23 9.79 16.48
C GLN A 446 -15.39 10.60 15.87
N ALA A 447 -15.28 10.92 14.58
CA ALA A 447 -16.31 11.73 13.89
C ALA A 447 -17.62 10.95 13.70
N TRP A 448 -17.53 9.65 13.39
CA TRP A 448 -18.63 8.78 13.00
C TRP A 448 -18.63 7.50 13.83
N PRO A 449 -19.08 7.54 15.08
CA PRO A 449 -19.03 6.39 16.00
C PRO A 449 -19.91 5.22 15.56
N ARG A 450 -20.83 5.41 14.61
CA ARG A 450 -21.63 4.35 14.02
C ARG A 450 -21.63 4.47 12.50
N PHE A 451 -21.50 3.35 11.82
CA PHE A 451 -21.69 3.23 10.38
C PHE A 451 -22.23 1.85 10.02
N THR A 452 -22.97 1.78 8.95
CA THR A 452 -23.65 0.56 8.51
C THR A 452 -23.41 0.32 7.03
N LEU A 453 -23.26 -0.95 6.67
CA LEU A 453 -23.16 -1.36 5.27
C LEU A 453 -24.51 -1.13 4.58
N THR A 454 -24.51 -0.44 3.44
CA THR A 454 -25.70 -0.17 2.62
C THR A 454 -25.69 -0.91 1.29
N SER A 455 -24.53 -1.43 0.86
CA SER A 455 -24.42 -2.33 -0.29
C SER A 455 -24.55 -3.80 0.11
N ARG A 456 -24.60 -4.70 -0.88
CA ARG A 456 -24.32 -6.13 -0.65
C ARG A 456 -22.88 -6.31 -0.12
N PRO A 457 -22.58 -7.44 0.52
CA PRO A 457 -21.20 -7.76 0.87
C PRO A 457 -20.27 -7.67 -0.36
N PRO A 458 -19.13 -6.97 -0.27
CA PRO A 458 -18.22 -6.77 -1.37
C PRO A 458 -17.49 -8.05 -1.75
N ARG A 459 -17.11 -8.15 -3.02
CA ARG A 459 -16.21 -9.20 -3.53
C ARG A 459 -14.84 -8.60 -3.76
N ALA A 460 -13.81 -9.36 -3.41
CA ALA A 460 -12.43 -8.97 -3.66
C ALA A 460 -12.09 -9.03 -5.16
N GLN A 461 -11.64 -7.92 -5.71
CA GLN A 461 -11.15 -7.80 -7.08
C GLN A 461 -9.64 -7.55 -7.05
N ALA A 462 -8.86 -8.55 -7.46
CA ALA A 462 -7.41 -8.39 -7.60
C ALA A 462 -7.08 -7.79 -8.98
N VAL A 463 -6.69 -6.54 -8.98
CA VAL A 463 -6.22 -5.81 -10.15
C VAL A 463 -4.78 -5.36 -9.91
N VAL A 464 -4.51 -4.10 -9.60
CA VAL A 464 -3.23 -3.65 -9.02
C VAL A 464 -3.21 -3.98 -7.55
N THR A 465 -4.30 -3.64 -6.86
CA THR A 465 -4.56 -4.01 -5.47
C THR A 465 -5.75 -4.96 -5.36
N VAL A 466 -5.96 -5.57 -4.19
CA VAL A 466 -7.14 -6.37 -3.87
C VAL A 466 -8.23 -5.45 -3.32
N LYS A 467 -8.97 -4.80 -4.19
CA LYS A 467 -10.00 -3.84 -3.80
C LYS A 467 -11.42 -4.45 -3.74
N PRO A 468 -12.36 -3.85 -2.98
CA PRO A 468 -13.76 -4.22 -3.04
C PRO A 468 -14.38 -3.83 -4.40
N ASP A 469 -15.29 -4.67 -4.94
CA ASP A 469 -15.99 -4.39 -6.19
C ASP A 469 -17.08 -3.31 -6.04
N THR A 470 -17.77 -3.29 -4.90
CA THR A 470 -18.76 -2.29 -4.51
C THR A 470 -18.82 -2.28 -3.00
N LEU A 471 -18.61 -1.12 -2.39
CA LEU A 471 -18.69 -0.98 -0.94
C LEU A 471 -19.28 0.40 -0.62
N THR A 472 -20.55 0.43 -0.18
CA THR A 472 -21.19 1.67 0.28
C THR A 472 -21.62 1.55 1.72
N MET A 473 -21.44 2.65 2.46
CA MET A 473 -21.82 2.76 3.88
C MET A 473 -22.52 4.07 4.14
N ALA A 474 -23.39 4.07 5.16
CA ALA A 474 -23.94 5.28 5.76
C ALA A 474 -23.32 5.49 7.14
N TYR A 475 -22.97 6.73 7.44
CA TYR A 475 -22.32 7.15 8.66
C TYR A 475 -23.28 7.94 9.56
N TYR A 476 -23.18 7.76 10.88
CA TYR A 476 -24.08 8.35 11.86
C TYR A 476 -23.27 9.06 12.95
N PRO A 477 -23.56 10.34 13.24
CA PRO A 477 -22.91 11.06 14.33
C PRO A 477 -23.32 10.49 15.68
N GLN A 478 -22.62 10.90 16.72
CA GLN A 478 -23.01 10.57 18.09
C GLN A 478 -24.41 11.16 18.37
N ALA A 479 -25.32 10.35 18.89
CA ALA A 479 -26.65 10.81 19.25
C ALA A 479 -26.51 11.87 20.36
N THR A 480 -26.81 13.11 20.02
CA THR A 480 -26.92 14.17 21.03
C THR A 480 -28.23 13.93 21.82
N SER A 481 -28.14 14.00 23.14
CA SER A 481 -29.27 13.73 24.08
C SER A 481 -30.48 14.62 23.89
N THR A 482 -30.48 15.53 22.90
CA THR A 482 -31.49 16.54 22.65
C THR A 482 -32.26 16.42 21.33
N SER A 483 -32.00 15.43 20.47
CA SER A 483 -32.69 15.36 19.18
C SER A 483 -33.93 14.43 19.23
N ARG A 484 -35.10 14.99 18.97
CA ARG A 484 -36.37 14.28 18.70
C ARG A 484 -36.36 13.43 17.41
N ALA A 485 -35.22 13.31 16.75
CA ALA A 485 -35.00 12.52 15.54
C ALA A 485 -35.02 10.97 15.77
N SER A 486 -35.06 10.54 17.05
CA SER A 486 -34.91 9.13 17.43
C SER A 486 -36.01 8.16 16.94
N ALA A 487 -37.19 8.62 16.54
CA ALA A 487 -38.27 7.73 16.08
C ALA A 487 -38.20 7.43 14.57
N GLU A 488 -37.72 8.37 13.77
CA GLU A 488 -37.54 8.21 12.32
C GLU A 488 -36.20 7.49 12.01
N GLU A 489 -35.14 7.80 12.77
CA GLU A 489 -33.89 7.05 12.76
C GLU A 489 -34.07 5.57 13.16
N ALA A 490 -34.89 5.29 14.17
CA ALA A 490 -35.18 3.91 14.59
C ALA A 490 -35.96 3.13 13.51
N ARG A 491 -36.78 3.78 12.68
CA ARG A 491 -37.44 3.16 11.52
C ARG A 491 -36.48 2.86 10.36
N LEU A 492 -35.49 3.70 10.13
CA LEU A 492 -34.45 3.50 9.11
C LEU A 492 -33.40 2.45 9.53
N LEU A 493 -33.27 2.19 10.83
CA LEU A 493 -32.33 1.23 11.42
C LEU A 493 -32.89 -0.21 11.53
N GLN A 494 -34.15 -0.47 11.12
CA GLN A 494 -34.67 -1.84 11.06
C GLN A 494 -33.89 -2.60 9.97
N PRO A 495 -33.11 -3.65 10.31
CA PRO A 495 -32.27 -4.35 9.35
C PRO A 495 -33.13 -5.01 8.27
N LEU A 496 -32.67 -4.97 7.04
CA LEU A 496 -33.19 -5.69 5.85
C LEU A 496 -33.32 -7.22 6.07
N LYS A 497 -33.05 -7.72 7.26
CA LYS A 497 -33.19 -9.13 7.68
C LYS A 497 -34.61 -9.69 7.62
N SER A 498 -35.64 -8.85 7.48
CA SER A 498 -37.05 -9.32 7.40
C SER A 498 -37.57 -9.55 5.97
N ARG A 499 -36.81 -9.22 4.91
CA ARG A 499 -37.25 -9.41 3.51
C ARG A 499 -36.70 -10.65 2.80
N GLN A 500 -35.96 -11.53 3.49
CA GLN A 500 -35.48 -12.79 2.93
C GLN A 500 -36.28 -14.03 3.36
N LYS A 501 -37.49 -13.86 3.92
CA LYS A 501 -38.41 -14.96 4.22
C LYS A 501 -39.80 -14.64 3.67
N GLN A 502 -39.91 -14.43 2.37
CA GLN A 502 -41.11 -14.64 1.59
C GLN A 502 -40.73 -15.06 0.19
#